data_c57c5f8b47d07eb2685743031caa04e5
#
_entry.id   c57c5f8b47d07eb2685743031caa04e5
#
_cell.length_a   1.000
_cell.length_b   1.000
_cell.length_c   1.000
_cell.angle_alpha   90.00
_cell.angle_beta   90.00
_cell.angle_gamma   90.00
#
_symmetry.space_group_name_H-M   'P 1'
#
loop_
_entity.id
_entity.type
_entity.pdbx_description
1 polymer ?
#
loop_
_entity_poly.entity_id
_entity_poly.type
_entity_poly.pdbx_seq_one_letter_code
_entity_poly.pdbx_strand_id
1 'polypeptide(L)'
;MWYSPSHGLIKTPRAISKDGIQHPRQIFRLWSKEELANIGFHPARLSVADHRYYNTSGAEYNFDDTTSEWVVSYGSSEKNADDLKVQMKKKVKQIASSILTHSDWMSIREHDGGTEMPADWKTYRADVRATSNEKEAEIDALVDLDAVKAYQNYIIVEVRYLSTYVDDVETIGPETSSNAREVDQTSWGFPDAPDAEADPYHVRYE
;
A
#
# COMPACT_ATOMS: atom_id res chain seq x y z
N MET A 1 -2.53 23.78 2.23
CA MET A 1 -3.30 24.11 1.01
C MET A 1 -4.20 25.28 1.34
N TRP A 2 -4.74 25.95 0.34
CA TRP A 2 -5.61 27.13 0.48
C TRP A 2 -6.85 26.95 -0.38
N TYR A 3 -7.97 27.49 0.06
CA TYR A 3 -9.20 27.48 -0.71
C TYR A 3 -9.85 28.86 -0.71
N SER A 4 -10.45 29.21 -1.83
CA SER A 4 -11.33 30.37 -1.97
C SER A 4 -12.50 30.01 -2.88
N PRO A 5 -13.73 30.41 -2.57
CA PRO A 5 -14.88 30.15 -3.45
C PRO A 5 -14.68 30.64 -4.89
N SER A 6 -13.93 31.72 -5.07
CA SER A 6 -13.68 32.31 -6.40
C SER A 6 -12.54 31.64 -7.18
N HIS A 7 -11.60 30.98 -6.52
CA HIS A 7 -10.38 30.42 -7.14
C HIS A 7 -10.26 28.90 -6.97
N GLY A 8 -11.14 28.29 -6.17
CA GLY A 8 -11.10 26.88 -5.84
C GLY A 8 -9.93 26.48 -4.92
N LEU A 9 -9.59 25.21 -4.94
CA LEU A 9 -8.53 24.64 -4.13
C LEU A 9 -7.14 24.90 -4.75
N ILE A 10 -6.27 25.57 -4.01
CA ILE A 10 -4.88 25.83 -4.35
C ILE A 10 -3.99 24.85 -3.61
N LYS A 11 -3.61 23.78 -4.28
CA LYS A 11 -2.66 22.77 -3.74
C LYS A 11 -1.23 23.28 -3.78
N THR A 12 -0.86 23.96 -4.87
CA THR A 12 0.47 24.54 -5.08
C THR A 12 0.35 26.05 -5.24
N PRO A 13 1.13 26.86 -4.50
CA PRO A 13 1.12 28.30 -4.63
C PRO A 13 1.29 28.77 -6.09
N ARG A 14 0.37 29.59 -6.56
CA ARG A 14 0.37 30.21 -7.90
C ARG A 14 0.01 31.67 -7.80
N ALA A 15 0.32 32.46 -8.83
CA ALA A 15 -0.16 33.83 -8.93
C ALA A 15 -1.69 33.82 -9.09
N ILE A 16 -2.36 34.78 -8.50
CA ILE A 16 -3.81 34.96 -8.54
C ILE A 16 -4.18 36.40 -8.89
N SER A 17 -5.36 36.56 -9.45
CA SER A 17 -5.95 37.91 -9.64
C SER A 17 -7.20 37.99 -8.77
N LYS A 18 -7.25 38.94 -7.85
CA LYS A 18 -8.39 39.19 -6.97
C LYS A 18 -8.78 40.65 -7.01
N ASP A 19 -10.02 40.94 -7.31
CA ASP A 19 -10.60 42.31 -7.39
C ASP A 19 -9.77 43.24 -8.29
N GLY A 20 -9.25 42.71 -9.41
CA GLY A 20 -8.42 43.44 -10.37
C GLY A 20 -6.94 43.60 -9.98
N ILE A 21 -6.55 43.13 -8.79
CA ILE A 21 -5.17 43.20 -8.30
C ILE A 21 -4.46 41.86 -8.56
N GLN A 22 -3.28 41.94 -9.15
CA GLN A 22 -2.42 40.78 -9.37
C GLN A 22 -1.58 40.51 -8.12
N HIS A 23 -1.72 39.31 -7.55
CA HIS A 23 -0.94 38.86 -6.42
C HIS A 23 0.05 37.77 -6.87
N PRO A 24 1.33 37.92 -6.53
CA PRO A 24 2.34 36.93 -6.88
C PRO A 24 2.18 35.68 -5.98
N ARG A 25 2.69 34.52 -6.45
CA ARG A 25 2.60 33.24 -5.71
C ARG A 25 3.17 33.29 -4.30
N GLN A 26 4.09 34.22 -4.05
CA GLN A 26 4.79 34.36 -2.76
C GLN A 26 3.86 34.75 -1.61
N ILE A 27 2.68 35.36 -1.88
CA ILE A 27 1.73 35.72 -0.81
C ILE A 27 1.37 34.51 0.06
N PHE A 28 1.23 33.32 -0.51
CA PHE A 28 0.91 32.09 0.21
C PHE A 28 2.02 31.58 1.15
N ARG A 29 3.18 32.23 1.15
CA ARG A 29 4.33 31.96 2.03
C ARG A 29 4.68 33.10 2.96
N LEU A 30 4.42 34.32 2.52
CA LEU A 30 4.86 35.53 3.22
C LEU A 30 3.75 36.16 4.06
N TRP A 31 2.50 36.05 3.62
CA TRP A 31 1.36 36.63 4.30
C TRP A 31 0.88 35.74 5.44
N SER A 32 0.37 36.37 6.49
CA SER A 32 -0.30 35.68 7.59
C SER A 32 -1.63 35.05 7.12
N LYS A 33 -2.19 34.15 7.95
CA LYS A 33 -3.51 33.57 7.68
C LYS A 33 -4.59 34.63 7.62
N GLU A 34 -4.50 35.66 8.47
CA GLU A 34 -5.44 36.78 8.54
C GLU A 34 -5.37 37.65 7.28
N GLU A 35 -4.17 37.97 6.78
CA GLU A 35 -4.01 38.73 5.55
C GLU A 35 -4.57 37.98 4.33
N LEU A 36 -4.34 36.68 4.27
CA LEU A 36 -4.92 35.83 3.21
C LEU A 36 -6.44 35.70 3.35
N ALA A 37 -6.97 35.59 4.58
CA ALA A 37 -8.42 35.56 4.85
C ALA A 37 -9.12 36.85 4.40
N ASN A 38 -8.46 38.03 4.58
CA ASN A 38 -8.99 39.32 4.14
C ASN A 38 -9.20 39.42 2.62
N ILE A 39 -8.46 38.63 1.84
CA ILE A 39 -8.67 38.50 0.39
C ILE A 39 -9.43 37.23 0.02
N GLY A 40 -10.03 36.55 1.01
CA GLY A 40 -10.93 35.39 0.84
C GLY A 40 -10.23 34.06 0.61
N PHE A 41 -8.97 33.92 1.05
CA PHE A 41 -8.24 32.63 1.05
C PHE A 41 -8.06 32.13 2.47
N HIS A 42 -8.62 30.99 2.76
CA HIS A 42 -8.48 30.32 4.03
C HIS A 42 -7.66 29.02 3.88
N PRO A 43 -6.99 28.57 4.93
CA PRO A 43 -6.37 27.26 4.94
C PRO A 43 -7.38 26.18 4.57
N ALA A 44 -6.92 25.13 3.89
CA ALA A 44 -7.77 24.02 3.52
C ALA A 44 -7.10 22.69 3.87
N ARG A 45 -7.87 21.78 4.44
CA ARG A 45 -7.46 20.41 4.72
C ARG A 45 -8.29 19.43 3.89
N LEU A 46 -7.65 18.33 3.48
CA LEU A 46 -8.33 17.25 2.78
C LEU A 46 -8.82 16.22 3.79
N SER A 47 -10.05 15.81 3.63
CA SER A 47 -10.63 14.65 4.32
C SER A 47 -11.02 13.64 3.25
N VAL A 48 -10.17 12.65 3.03
CA VAL A 48 -10.35 11.66 1.96
C VAL A 48 -10.53 10.28 2.59
N ALA A 49 -11.59 9.59 2.18
CA ALA A 49 -11.77 8.19 2.52
C ALA A 49 -10.67 7.33 1.86
N ASP A 50 -10.31 6.23 2.51
CA ASP A 50 -9.31 5.31 1.98
C ASP A 50 -9.81 4.67 0.66
N HIS A 51 -9.16 5.05 -0.44
CA HIS A 51 -9.53 4.59 -1.78
C HIS A 51 -9.39 3.07 -1.99
N ARG A 52 -8.73 2.37 -1.07
CA ARG A 52 -8.68 0.90 -1.10
C ARG A 52 -10.06 0.31 -0.88
N TYR A 53 -10.87 0.93 -0.01
CA TYR A 53 -12.16 0.43 0.47
C TYR A 53 -13.36 1.26 0.02
N TYR A 54 -13.13 2.48 -0.43
CA TYR A 54 -14.19 3.42 -0.81
C TYR A 54 -14.03 3.91 -2.24
N ASN A 55 -15.15 4.03 -2.92
CA ASN A 55 -15.24 4.81 -4.15
C ASN A 55 -15.46 6.26 -3.75
N THR A 56 -14.72 7.19 -4.36
CA THR A 56 -14.86 8.62 -4.09
C THR A 56 -15.65 9.28 -5.22
N SER A 57 -16.53 10.22 -4.87
CA SER A 57 -17.30 11.06 -5.80
C SER A 57 -16.85 12.52 -5.69
N GLY A 58 -17.64 13.44 -6.24
CA GLY A 58 -17.32 14.86 -6.32
C GLY A 58 -16.85 15.49 -5.01
N ALA A 59 -16.01 16.51 -5.11
CA ALA A 59 -15.52 17.25 -3.96
C ALA A 59 -16.62 18.15 -3.36
N GLU A 60 -16.73 18.11 -2.04
CA GLU A 60 -17.58 18.99 -1.23
C GLU A 60 -16.67 19.91 -0.41
N TYR A 61 -17.09 21.16 -0.27
CA TYR A 61 -16.33 22.20 0.41
C TYR A 61 -17.14 22.74 1.56
N ASN A 62 -16.74 22.47 2.77
CA ASN A 62 -17.40 22.93 4.00
C ASN A 62 -16.42 23.79 4.80
N PHE A 63 -16.86 24.96 5.25
CA PHE A 63 -16.07 25.82 6.13
C PHE A 63 -16.28 25.39 7.58
N ASP A 64 -15.19 25.15 8.27
CA ASP A 64 -15.17 24.83 9.69
C ASP A 64 -14.89 26.11 10.48
N ASP A 65 -15.93 26.71 11.06
CA ASP A 65 -15.84 27.95 11.81
C ASP A 65 -14.98 27.84 13.06
N THR A 66 -14.86 26.63 13.62
CA THR A 66 -14.06 26.39 14.82
C THR A 66 -12.55 26.53 14.55
N THR A 67 -12.13 26.00 13.41
CA THR A 67 -10.71 26.03 13.00
C THR A 67 -10.41 27.15 12.00
N SER A 68 -11.44 27.83 11.50
CA SER A 68 -11.35 28.82 10.41
C SER A 68 -10.67 28.25 9.15
N GLU A 69 -10.96 26.99 8.84
CA GLU A 69 -10.39 26.25 7.71
C GLU A 69 -11.49 25.66 6.83
N TRP A 70 -11.20 25.50 5.55
CA TRP A 70 -12.05 24.72 4.66
C TRP A 70 -11.71 23.23 4.79
N VAL A 71 -12.74 22.43 4.94
CA VAL A 71 -12.66 20.96 4.85
C VAL A 71 -13.12 20.57 3.46
N VAL A 72 -12.17 20.04 2.69
CA VAL A 72 -12.47 19.46 1.38
C VAL A 72 -12.67 17.97 1.58
N SER A 73 -13.91 17.53 1.55
CA SER A 73 -14.30 16.13 1.62
C SER A 73 -14.73 15.63 0.24
N TYR A 74 -14.72 14.33 0.07
CA TYR A 74 -15.25 13.69 -1.12
C TYR A 74 -16.36 12.75 -0.68
N GLY A 75 -17.47 12.79 -1.38
CA GLY A 75 -18.51 11.79 -1.18
C GLY A 75 -17.88 10.40 -1.31
N SER A 76 -18.23 9.49 -0.43
CA SER A 76 -17.67 8.14 -0.43
C SER A 76 -18.77 7.10 -0.35
N SER A 77 -18.64 6.04 -1.13
CA SER A 77 -19.46 4.84 -1.02
C SER A 77 -18.56 3.64 -0.81
N GLU A 78 -18.97 2.74 0.04
CA GLU A 78 -18.22 1.49 0.28
C GLU A 78 -18.10 0.66 -1.00
N LYS A 79 -16.93 0.07 -1.20
CA LYS A 79 -16.75 -0.95 -2.23
C LYS A 79 -17.42 -2.24 -1.77
N ASN A 80 -17.85 -3.05 -2.73
CA ASN A 80 -18.39 -4.36 -2.44
C ASN A 80 -17.29 -5.25 -1.81
N ALA A 81 -17.58 -5.83 -0.64
CA ALA A 81 -16.64 -6.69 0.07
C ALA A 81 -16.26 -7.94 -0.75
N ASP A 82 -17.20 -8.52 -1.50
CA ASP A 82 -16.93 -9.69 -2.32
C ASP A 82 -16.00 -9.38 -3.49
N ASP A 83 -16.12 -8.21 -4.11
CA ASP A 83 -15.19 -7.76 -5.15
C ASP A 83 -13.77 -7.58 -4.60
N LEU A 84 -13.64 -7.06 -3.39
CA LEU A 84 -12.36 -6.94 -2.69
C LEU A 84 -11.76 -8.31 -2.37
N LYS A 85 -12.58 -9.26 -1.87
CA LYS A 85 -12.14 -10.65 -1.63
C LYS A 85 -11.62 -11.31 -2.91
N VAL A 86 -12.31 -11.12 -4.04
CA VAL A 86 -11.84 -11.63 -5.35
C VAL A 86 -10.47 -11.05 -5.71
N GLN A 87 -10.27 -9.73 -5.52
CA GLN A 87 -8.99 -9.09 -5.79
C GLN A 87 -7.89 -9.60 -4.85
N MET A 88 -8.18 -9.80 -3.56
CA MET A 88 -7.23 -10.34 -2.59
C MET A 88 -6.81 -11.76 -2.94
N LYS A 89 -7.77 -12.65 -3.26
CA LYS A 89 -7.46 -14.03 -3.69
C LYS A 89 -6.62 -14.04 -4.97
N LYS A 90 -6.92 -13.15 -5.92
CA LYS A 90 -6.09 -12.99 -7.13
C LYS A 90 -4.65 -12.63 -6.78
N LYS A 91 -4.46 -11.71 -5.81
CA LYS A 91 -3.12 -11.31 -5.34
C LYS A 91 -2.39 -12.49 -4.67
N VAL A 92 -3.05 -13.25 -3.80
CA VAL A 92 -2.49 -14.46 -3.17
C VAL A 92 -1.99 -15.44 -4.24
N LYS A 93 -2.81 -15.73 -5.24
CA LYS A 93 -2.43 -16.62 -6.36
C LYS A 93 -1.25 -16.09 -7.18
N GLN A 94 -1.21 -14.79 -7.41
CA GLN A 94 -0.09 -14.16 -8.13
C GLN A 94 1.22 -14.31 -7.34
N ILE A 95 1.19 -14.11 -6.03
CA ILE A 95 2.37 -14.29 -5.16
C ILE A 95 2.80 -15.76 -5.17
N ALA A 96 1.90 -16.69 -4.95
CA ALA A 96 2.21 -18.13 -5.00
C ALA A 96 2.80 -18.53 -6.35
N SER A 97 2.22 -18.05 -7.45
CA SER A 97 2.73 -18.30 -8.80
C SER A 97 4.13 -17.73 -8.99
N SER A 98 4.38 -16.49 -8.53
CA SER A 98 5.70 -15.86 -8.61
C SER A 98 6.76 -16.67 -7.85
N ILE A 99 6.44 -17.13 -6.66
CA ILE A 99 7.32 -17.98 -5.83
C ILE A 99 7.63 -19.31 -6.54
N LEU A 100 6.61 -19.99 -7.08
CA LEU A 100 6.76 -21.29 -7.72
C LEU A 100 7.54 -21.22 -9.04
N THR A 101 7.47 -20.11 -9.76
CA THR A 101 8.13 -19.91 -11.05
C THR A 101 9.65 -20.16 -10.97
N HIS A 102 10.30 -19.80 -9.87
CA HIS A 102 11.75 -20.00 -9.68
C HIS A 102 12.19 -21.46 -9.74
N SER A 103 11.29 -22.38 -9.41
CA SER A 103 11.54 -23.83 -9.38
C SER A 103 10.78 -24.63 -10.44
N ASP A 104 10.03 -23.97 -11.35
CA ASP A 104 9.25 -24.66 -12.38
C ASP A 104 10.14 -25.44 -13.35
N TRP A 105 11.32 -24.93 -13.65
CA TRP A 105 12.29 -25.63 -14.50
C TRP A 105 12.71 -26.99 -13.92
N MET A 106 12.76 -27.14 -12.59
CA MET A 106 13.06 -28.43 -11.94
C MET A 106 11.96 -29.45 -12.19
N SER A 107 10.67 -29.00 -12.13
CA SER A 107 9.52 -29.85 -12.45
C SER A 107 9.51 -30.27 -13.92
N ILE A 108 9.82 -29.36 -14.82
CA ILE A 108 9.89 -29.63 -16.26
C ILE A 108 11.01 -30.63 -16.54
N ARG A 109 12.21 -30.40 -15.99
CA ARG A 109 13.36 -31.30 -16.13
C ARG A 109 13.05 -32.72 -15.67
N GLU A 110 12.43 -32.89 -14.49
CA GLU A 110 12.02 -34.20 -13.99
C GLU A 110 11.00 -34.87 -14.93
N HIS A 111 10.01 -34.10 -15.41
CA HIS A 111 9.00 -34.60 -16.35
C HIS A 111 9.58 -35.08 -17.67
N ASP A 112 10.59 -34.40 -18.18
CA ASP A 112 11.28 -34.74 -19.44
C ASP A 112 12.28 -35.89 -19.28
N GLY A 113 12.29 -36.60 -18.16
CA GLY A 113 13.16 -37.73 -17.89
C GLY A 113 14.59 -37.36 -17.46
N GLY A 114 14.80 -36.10 -17.07
CA GLY A 114 16.06 -35.62 -16.49
C GLY A 114 16.17 -35.90 -14.97
N THR A 115 17.08 -35.17 -14.32
CA THR A 115 17.31 -35.32 -12.87
C THR A 115 16.04 -35.00 -12.06
N GLU A 116 15.71 -35.86 -11.11
CA GLU A 116 14.60 -35.69 -10.19
C GLU A 116 14.74 -34.40 -9.37
N MET A 117 13.61 -33.74 -9.09
CA MET A 117 13.58 -32.58 -8.19
C MET A 117 13.95 -33.01 -6.77
N PRO A 118 14.81 -32.27 -6.07
CA PRO A 118 15.12 -32.56 -4.67
C PRO A 118 13.88 -32.60 -3.78
N ALA A 119 13.88 -33.45 -2.77
CA ALA A 119 12.70 -33.71 -1.93
C ALA A 119 12.26 -32.46 -1.14
N ASP A 120 13.19 -31.64 -0.68
CA ASP A 120 12.95 -30.36 0.00
C ASP A 120 12.25 -29.35 -0.91
N TRP A 121 12.64 -29.27 -2.18
CA TRP A 121 11.96 -28.44 -3.18
C TRP A 121 10.53 -28.96 -3.49
N LYS A 122 10.33 -30.27 -3.52
CA LYS A 122 8.98 -30.86 -3.67
C LYS A 122 8.09 -30.46 -2.48
N THR A 123 8.61 -30.59 -1.26
CA THR A 123 7.93 -30.19 -0.03
C THR A 123 7.61 -28.69 -0.03
N TYR A 124 8.62 -27.87 -0.27
CA TYR A 124 8.45 -26.41 -0.38
C TYR A 124 7.34 -26.00 -1.35
N ARG A 125 7.33 -26.58 -2.56
CA ARG A 125 6.28 -26.32 -3.57
C ARG A 125 4.89 -26.77 -3.11
N ALA A 126 4.82 -27.88 -2.36
CA ALA A 126 3.56 -28.34 -1.77
C ALA A 126 3.06 -27.37 -0.70
N ASP A 127 3.97 -26.89 0.17
CA ASP A 127 3.67 -25.96 1.24
C ASP A 127 3.23 -24.60 0.71
N VAL A 128 3.88 -24.07 -0.36
CA VAL A 128 3.45 -22.85 -1.03
C VAL A 128 2.01 -22.97 -1.55
N ARG A 129 1.63 -24.11 -2.15
CA ARG A 129 0.25 -24.33 -2.62
C ARG A 129 -0.73 -24.46 -1.47
N ALA A 130 -0.35 -25.18 -0.38
CA ALA A 130 -1.16 -25.33 0.81
C ALA A 130 -1.44 -23.97 1.45
N THR A 131 -0.41 -23.14 1.65
CA THR A 131 -0.54 -21.78 2.18
C THR A 131 -1.43 -20.90 1.29
N SER A 132 -1.30 -20.99 -0.04
CA SER A 132 -2.18 -20.24 -0.95
C SER A 132 -3.65 -20.65 -0.74
N ASN A 133 -3.95 -21.93 -0.64
CA ASN A 133 -5.31 -22.41 -0.43
C ASN A 133 -5.87 -22.01 0.96
N GLU A 134 -5.04 -22.05 2.00
CA GLU A 134 -5.39 -21.60 3.35
C GLU A 134 -5.74 -20.10 3.36
N LYS A 135 -4.89 -19.27 2.77
CA LYS A 135 -5.16 -17.82 2.64
C LYS A 135 -6.42 -17.52 1.83
N GLU A 136 -6.70 -18.26 0.80
CA GLU A 136 -7.95 -18.11 0.04
C GLU A 136 -9.18 -18.48 0.91
N ALA A 137 -9.09 -19.52 1.73
CA ALA A 137 -10.16 -19.91 2.63
C ALA A 137 -10.38 -18.87 3.76
N GLU A 138 -9.30 -18.31 4.32
CA GLU A 138 -9.39 -17.21 5.29
C GLU A 138 -10.11 -15.99 4.67
N ILE A 139 -9.75 -15.60 3.43
CA ILE A 139 -10.38 -14.50 2.74
C ILE A 139 -11.86 -14.78 2.46
N ASP A 140 -12.22 -16.00 2.07
CA ASP A 140 -13.62 -16.39 1.83
C ASP A 140 -14.46 -16.32 3.10
N ALA A 141 -13.87 -16.59 4.26
CA ALA A 141 -14.54 -16.52 5.56
C ALA A 141 -14.84 -15.09 6.05
N LEU A 142 -14.27 -14.03 5.43
CA LEU A 142 -14.54 -12.65 5.79
C LEU A 142 -16.00 -12.30 5.47
N VAL A 143 -16.72 -11.74 6.45
CA VAL A 143 -18.17 -11.54 6.35
C VAL A 143 -18.57 -10.19 5.77
N ASP A 144 -17.75 -9.15 5.99
CA ASP A 144 -18.07 -7.76 5.62
C ASP A 144 -16.81 -6.94 5.30
N LEU A 145 -17.02 -5.67 4.96
CA LEU A 145 -15.94 -4.76 4.63
C LEU A 145 -15.00 -4.48 5.81
N ASP A 146 -15.52 -4.45 7.03
CA ASP A 146 -14.68 -4.19 8.21
C ASP A 146 -13.78 -5.37 8.53
N ALA A 147 -14.27 -6.59 8.34
CA ALA A 147 -13.44 -7.80 8.39
C ALA A 147 -12.35 -7.79 7.31
N VAL A 148 -12.66 -7.35 6.09
CA VAL A 148 -11.69 -7.19 5.00
C VAL A 148 -10.61 -6.16 5.35
N LYS A 149 -10.99 -5.00 5.90
CA LYS A 149 -10.05 -3.97 6.36
C LYS A 149 -9.12 -4.49 7.46
N ALA A 150 -9.69 -5.17 8.46
CA ALA A 150 -8.94 -5.74 9.56
C ALA A 150 -7.93 -6.79 9.08
N TYR A 151 -8.34 -7.67 8.19
CA TYR A 151 -7.49 -8.71 7.61
C TYR A 151 -6.33 -8.12 6.80
N GLN A 152 -6.57 -7.13 5.96
CA GLN A 152 -5.51 -6.46 5.20
C GLN A 152 -4.51 -5.72 6.09
N ASN A 153 -5.01 -5.06 7.16
CA ASN A 153 -4.13 -4.39 8.11
C ASN A 153 -3.28 -5.39 8.90
N TYR A 154 -3.84 -6.55 9.27
CA TYR A 154 -3.10 -7.63 9.92
C TYR A 154 -1.94 -8.14 9.04
N ILE A 155 -2.21 -8.42 7.76
CA ILE A 155 -1.17 -8.86 6.82
C ILE A 155 -0.07 -7.82 6.66
N ILE A 156 -0.41 -6.53 6.61
CA ILE A 156 0.57 -5.45 6.50
C ILE A 156 1.42 -5.34 7.78
N VAL A 157 0.84 -5.57 8.95
CA VAL A 157 1.55 -5.48 10.24
C VAL A 157 2.46 -6.68 10.48
N GLU A 158 2.04 -7.90 10.11
CA GLU A 158 2.85 -9.12 10.28
C GLU A 158 4.15 -9.12 9.45
N VAL A 159 4.20 -8.32 8.40
CA VAL A 159 5.30 -8.30 7.43
C VAL A 159 6.28 -7.14 7.64
N ARG A 160 6.05 -6.30 8.64
CA ARG A 160 6.92 -5.16 8.92
C ARG A 160 8.05 -5.54 9.88
N TYR A 161 9.15 -6.00 9.32
CA TYR A 161 10.43 -6.08 10.00
C TYR A 161 11.36 -4.97 9.54
N LEU A 162 12.15 -4.46 10.46
CA LEU A 162 13.14 -3.42 10.22
C LEU A 162 14.52 -4.01 10.18
N SER A 163 15.21 -3.66 9.11
CA SER A 163 16.65 -3.78 9.07
C SER A 163 17.25 -2.46 9.56
N THR A 164 17.83 -2.47 10.72
CA THR A 164 18.63 -1.35 11.25
C THR A 164 20.09 -1.70 11.23
N TYR A 165 20.92 -0.79 10.71
CA TYR A 165 22.37 -0.92 10.77
C TYR A 165 22.91 -0.12 11.95
N VAL A 166 23.55 -0.81 12.89
CA VAL A 166 24.32 -0.20 13.97
C VAL A 166 25.73 -0.77 13.88
N ASP A 167 26.72 0.08 13.70
CA ASP A 167 28.13 -0.29 13.55
C ASP A 167 28.38 -1.35 12.43
N ASP A 168 27.73 -1.14 11.27
CA ASP A 168 27.78 -2.05 10.09
C ASP A 168 27.19 -3.45 10.33
N VAL A 169 26.50 -3.68 11.45
CA VAL A 169 25.78 -4.93 11.72
C VAL A 169 24.29 -4.73 11.46
N GLU A 170 23.76 -5.55 10.56
CA GLU A 170 22.33 -5.58 10.28
C GLU A 170 21.58 -6.27 11.42
N THR A 171 20.64 -5.58 12.04
CA THR A 171 19.75 -6.12 13.06
C THR A 171 18.33 -6.06 12.54
N ILE A 172 17.66 -7.20 12.46
CA ILE A 172 16.27 -7.30 12.05
C ILE A 172 15.40 -7.29 13.31
N GLY A 173 14.48 -6.34 13.41
CA GLY A 173 13.60 -6.20 14.57
C GLY A 173 12.22 -5.67 14.18
N PRO A 174 11.27 -5.66 15.14
CA PRO A 174 9.95 -5.11 14.88
C PRO A 174 10.01 -3.62 14.56
N GLU A 175 9.15 -3.18 13.66
CA GLU A 175 9.06 -1.81 13.21
C GLU A 175 8.78 -0.83 14.35
N THR A 176 9.59 0.22 14.43
CA THR A 176 9.29 1.40 15.26
C THR A 176 8.96 2.59 14.34
N SER A 177 8.14 3.53 14.81
CA SER A 177 7.64 4.66 14.02
C SER A 177 8.71 5.56 13.41
N SER A 178 9.98 5.43 13.81
CA SER A 178 11.09 6.28 13.36
C SER A 178 11.90 5.68 12.19
N ASN A 179 11.76 4.39 11.90
CA ASN A 179 12.58 3.69 10.93
C ASN A 179 11.82 2.62 10.13
N ALA A 180 10.50 2.79 9.98
CA ALA A 180 9.65 1.90 9.23
C ALA A 180 10.06 1.79 7.76
N ARG A 181 10.44 0.59 7.34
CA ARG A 181 10.66 0.22 5.93
C ARG A 181 9.59 -0.78 5.52
N GLU A 182 8.91 -0.55 4.41
CA GLU A 182 8.08 -1.57 3.78
C GLU A 182 8.98 -2.76 3.43
N VAL A 183 8.83 -3.85 4.17
CA VAL A 183 9.38 -5.13 3.76
C VAL A 183 8.44 -5.72 2.72
N ASP A 184 9.03 -6.26 1.67
CA ASP A 184 8.34 -6.78 0.50
C ASP A 184 7.13 -7.66 0.91
N GLN A 185 5.96 -7.35 0.34
CA GLN A 185 4.67 -8.03 0.62
C GLN A 185 4.67 -9.51 0.20
N THR A 186 5.82 -10.08 -0.15
CA THR A 186 5.96 -11.47 -0.56
C THR A 186 5.80 -12.45 0.58
N SER A 187 5.81 -11.98 1.84
CA SER A 187 5.79 -12.88 3.00
C SER A 187 4.41 -13.27 3.53
N TRP A 188 3.35 -13.06 2.85
CA TRP A 188 1.97 -13.44 3.24
C TRP A 188 1.84 -14.81 3.96
N GLY A 189 2.82 -15.16 4.82
CA GLY A 189 2.93 -16.44 5.50
C GLY A 189 3.39 -17.59 4.59
N PHE A 190 3.91 -17.27 3.39
CA PHE A 190 4.50 -18.29 2.52
C PHE A 190 5.83 -18.78 3.10
N PRO A 191 6.13 -20.10 2.95
CA PRO A 191 7.37 -20.67 3.45
C PRO A 191 8.59 -20.08 2.72
N ASP A 192 9.73 -20.06 3.41
CA ASP A 192 11.00 -19.69 2.82
C ASP A 192 11.47 -20.77 1.84
N ALA A 193 12.10 -20.33 0.76
CA ALA A 193 12.68 -21.25 -0.20
C ALA A 193 13.85 -22.04 0.43
N PRO A 194 14.03 -23.33 0.07
CA PRO A 194 15.22 -24.07 0.44
C PRO A 194 16.48 -23.34 -0.01
N ASP A 195 17.58 -23.45 0.76
CA ASP A 195 18.82 -22.80 0.45
C ASP A 195 19.29 -23.08 -0.98
N ALA A 196 19.66 -22.04 -1.69
CA ALA A 196 20.15 -22.15 -3.08
C ALA A 196 21.42 -23.00 -3.19
N GLU A 197 22.20 -23.15 -2.10
CA GLU A 197 23.36 -24.04 -2.03
C GLU A 197 22.98 -25.53 -2.12
N ALA A 198 21.72 -25.87 -1.78
CA ALA A 198 21.20 -27.22 -1.94
C ALA A 198 20.82 -27.56 -3.41
N ASP A 199 20.77 -26.56 -4.30
CA ASP A 199 20.53 -26.78 -5.73
C ASP A 199 21.88 -27.01 -6.45
N PRO A 200 22.22 -28.24 -6.86
CA PRO A 200 23.47 -28.53 -7.55
C PRO A 200 23.59 -27.88 -8.94
N TYR A 201 22.54 -27.23 -9.41
CA TYR A 201 22.47 -26.55 -10.71
C TYR A 201 22.35 -25.04 -10.60
N HIS A 202 22.46 -24.50 -9.38
CA HIS A 202 22.47 -23.05 -9.20
C HIS A 202 23.78 -22.47 -9.78
N VAL A 203 23.66 -21.87 -10.95
CA VAL A 203 24.78 -21.14 -11.58
C VAL A 203 24.79 -19.74 -10.94
N ARG A 204 25.73 -19.48 -10.05
CA ARG A 204 26.05 -18.13 -9.62
C ARG A 204 26.61 -17.37 -10.81
N TYR A 205 25.91 -16.40 -11.32
CA TYR A 205 26.50 -15.39 -12.19
C TYR A 205 27.23 -14.40 -11.27
N GLU A 206 28.56 -14.50 -11.22
CA GLU A 206 29.44 -13.49 -10.62
C GLU A 206 29.53 -12.25 -11.50
#